data_da77aa135061731b5c7735d0f78cf9b0
#
_entry.id   da77aa135061731b5c7735d0f78cf9b0
#
_cell.length_a   1.000
_cell.length_b   1.000
_cell.length_c   1.000
_cell.angle_alpha   90.00
_cell.angle_beta   90.00
_cell.angle_gamma   90.00
#
_symmetry.space_group_name_H-M   'P 1'
#
loop_
_entity.id
_entity.type
_entity.pdbx_description
1 polymer ?
#
loop_
_entity_poly.entity_id
_entity_poly.type
_entity_poly.pdbx_seq_one_letter_code
_entity_poly.pdbx_strand_id
1 'polypeptide(L)'
;MFNKLKQFKELRSQAKHMQSALKEESVTVEKGGVTITMDGNQDITTVDVRPDLLAVGRKRDIENAIKDASSAAIEKTKRIMAKKMQSMGGLDQFGLGK
;
A
#
# COMPACT_ATOMS: atom_id res chain seq x y z
N MET A 1 30.31 -15.55 -11.76
CA MET A 1 30.10 -14.24 -12.35
C MET A 1 28.81 -14.12 -13.10
N PHE A 2 28.59 -15.02 -14.02
CA PHE A 2 27.32 -15.00 -14.75
C PHE A 2 26.13 -15.15 -13.84
N ASN A 3 26.32 -15.88 -12.73
CA ASN A 3 25.25 -16.13 -11.77
C ASN A 3 24.75 -14.85 -11.09
N LYS A 4 25.64 -13.89 -10.86
CA LYS A 4 25.25 -12.64 -10.19
C LYS A 4 24.33 -11.80 -11.06
N LEU A 5 24.64 -11.70 -12.34
CA LEU A 5 23.78 -10.96 -13.28
C LEU A 5 22.42 -11.64 -13.43
N LYS A 6 22.45 -12.95 -13.52
CA LYS A 6 21.22 -13.72 -13.65
C LYS A 6 20.36 -13.58 -12.41
N GLN A 7 20.98 -13.68 -11.23
CA GLN A 7 20.27 -13.50 -9.96
C GLN A 7 19.67 -12.11 -9.83
N PHE A 8 20.42 -11.11 -10.25
CA PHE A 8 19.94 -9.73 -10.23
C PHE A 8 18.71 -9.56 -11.11
N LYS A 9 18.74 -10.14 -12.31
CA LYS A 9 17.62 -10.08 -13.23
C LYS A 9 16.39 -10.80 -12.67
N GLU A 10 16.62 -11.94 -12.03
CA GLU A 10 15.53 -12.70 -11.42
C GLU A 10 14.89 -11.94 -10.26
N LEU A 11 15.70 -11.31 -9.40
CA LEU A 11 15.20 -10.50 -8.30
C LEU A 11 14.40 -9.32 -8.81
N ARG A 12 14.90 -8.67 -9.86
CA ARG A 12 14.21 -7.56 -10.47
C ARG A 12 12.88 -7.98 -11.07
N SER A 13 12.86 -9.12 -11.71
CA SER A 13 11.63 -9.68 -12.28
C SER A 13 10.61 -9.99 -11.20
N GLN A 14 11.07 -10.59 -10.11
CA GLN A 14 10.21 -10.91 -8.97
C GLN A 14 9.66 -9.63 -8.32
N ALA A 15 10.50 -8.61 -8.19
CA ALA A 15 10.07 -7.34 -7.62
C ALA A 15 8.98 -6.68 -8.49
N LYS A 16 9.15 -6.73 -9.81
CA LYS A 16 8.14 -6.23 -10.74
C LYS A 16 6.85 -7.00 -10.64
N HIS A 17 6.97 -8.32 -10.55
CA HIS A 17 5.82 -9.19 -10.42
C HIS A 17 5.06 -8.88 -9.14
N MET A 18 5.77 -8.70 -8.04
CA MET A 18 5.19 -8.32 -6.76
C MET A 18 4.48 -6.97 -6.85
N GLN A 19 5.13 -5.98 -7.46
CA GLN A 19 4.55 -4.67 -7.67
C GLN A 19 3.25 -4.74 -8.46
N SER A 20 3.24 -5.53 -9.53
CA SER A 20 2.04 -5.70 -10.35
C SER A 20 0.92 -6.36 -9.57
N ALA A 21 1.27 -7.38 -8.77
CA ALA A 21 0.29 -8.07 -7.95
C ALA A 21 -0.30 -7.14 -6.88
N LEU A 22 0.54 -6.33 -6.25
CA LEU A 22 0.11 -5.39 -5.23
C LEU A 22 -0.75 -4.27 -5.82
N LYS A 23 -0.50 -3.89 -7.05
CA LYS A 23 -1.28 -2.86 -7.72
C LYS A 23 -2.74 -3.28 -7.88
N GLU A 24 -3.00 -4.59 -7.96
CA GLU A 24 -4.35 -5.11 -8.07
C GLU A 24 -5.08 -5.16 -6.72
N GLU A 25 -4.37 -4.97 -5.62
CA GLU A 25 -4.96 -4.92 -4.30
C GLU A 25 -5.43 -3.50 -4.00
N SER A 26 -6.42 -3.40 -3.14
CA SER A 26 -6.99 -2.09 -2.81
C SER A 26 -7.55 -2.11 -1.41
N VAL A 27 -7.33 -1.04 -0.67
CA VAL A 27 -7.96 -0.83 0.63
C VAL A 27 -8.67 0.52 0.60
N THR A 28 -9.79 0.59 1.30
CA THR A 28 -10.57 1.81 1.44
C THR A 28 -10.80 2.06 2.91
N VAL A 29 -10.49 3.28 3.36
CA VAL A 29 -10.63 3.66 4.77
C VAL A 29 -11.35 4.99 4.85
N GLU A 30 -12.32 5.07 5.77
CA GLU A 30 -13.02 6.31 6.05
C GLU A 30 -12.73 6.71 7.49
N LYS A 31 -12.33 7.97 7.69
CA LYS A 31 -12.10 8.56 8.99
C LYS A 31 -12.55 10.00 8.96
N GLY A 32 -13.45 10.37 9.89
CA GLY A 32 -13.85 11.76 10.04
C GLY A 32 -14.45 12.43 8.81
N GLY A 33 -15.00 11.66 7.89
CA GLY A 33 -15.59 12.18 6.67
C GLY A 33 -14.66 12.22 5.47
N VAL A 34 -13.44 11.72 5.62
CA VAL A 34 -12.49 11.59 4.50
C VAL A 34 -12.30 10.12 4.20
N THR A 35 -12.51 9.74 2.94
CA THR A 35 -12.34 8.37 2.47
C THR A 35 -11.13 8.32 1.56
N ILE A 36 -10.20 7.42 1.88
CA ILE A 36 -8.98 7.23 1.07
C ILE A 36 -8.96 5.82 0.55
N THR A 37 -8.70 5.67 -0.74
CA THR A 37 -8.46 4.36 -1.36
C THR A 37 -6.98 4.31 -1.75
N MET A 38 -6.33 3.19 -1.39
CA MET A 38 -4.90 3.01 -1.58
C MET A 38 -4.68 1.63 -2.16
N ASP A 39 -3.76 1.52 -3.13
CA ASP A 39 -3.41 0.20 -3.66
C ASP A 39 -2.37 -0.48 -2.75
N GLY A 40 -2.02 -1.73 -3.08
CA GLY A 40 -1.09 -2.50 -2.26
C GLY A 40 0.33 -1.98 -2.25
N ASN A 41 0.68 -1.10 -3.19
CA ASN A 41 1.98 -0.42 -3.23
C ASN A 41 1.97 0.87 -2.42
N GLN A 42 0.88 1.13 -1.70
CA GLN A 42 0.71 2.33 -0.89
C GLN A 42 0.58 3.61 -1.71
N ASP A 43 0.11 3.48 -2.94
CA ASP A 43 -0.24 4.64 -3.74
C ASP A 43 -1.70 4.99 -3.48
N ILE A 44 -1.95 6.26 -3.19
CA ILE A 44 -3.32 6.75 -3.00
C ILE A 44 -3.96 6.90 -4.38
N THR A 45 -5.05 6.18 -4.61
CA THR A 45 -5.73 6.22 -5.90
C THR A 45 -6.93 7.15 -5.90
N THR A 46 -7.60 7.31 -4.77
CA THR A 46 -8.69 8.28 -4.64
C THR A 46 -8.73 8.87 -3.25
N VAL A 47 -9.19 10.11 -3.18
CA VAL A 47 -9.48 10.79 -1.92
C VAL A 47 -10.85 11.44 -2.08
N ASP A 48 -11.75 11.16 -1.15
CA ASP A 48 -13.08 11.75 -1.15
C ASP A 48 -13.30 12.47 0.18
N VAL A 49 -13.65 13.76 0.10
CA VAL A 49 -13.93 14.57 1.28
C VAL A 49 -15.43 14.84 1.32
N ARG A 50 -16.07 14.48 2.43
CA ARG A 50 -17.50 14.71 2.58
C ARG A 50 -17.79 16.21 2.48
N PRO A 51 -18.78 16.62 1.65
CA PRO A 51 -19.00 18.03 1.39
C PRO A 51 -19.26 18.90 2.62
N ASP A 52 -19.86 18.33 3.67
CA ASP A 52 -20.13 19.11 4.88
C ASP A 52 -18.86 19.50 5.64
N LEU A 53 -17.72 18.86 5.32
CA LEU A 53 -16.43 19.25 5.91
C LEU A 53 -15.86 20.51 5.26
N LEU A 54 -16.39 20.92 4.09
CA LEU A 54 -15.86 22.06 3.34
C LEU A 54 -16.43 23.38 3.85
N ALA A 55 -16.39 23.57 5.15
CA ALA A 55 -16.88 24.78 5.80
C ALA A 55 -15.72 25.48 6.50
N VAL A 56 -15.82 26.81 6.55
CA VAL A 56 -14.86 27.61 7.29
C VAL A 56 -14.88 27.17 8.75
N GLY A 57 -13.71 26.93 9.30
CA GLY A 57 -13.61 26.46 10.69
C GLY A 57 -13.44 24.96 10.82
N ARG A 58 -13.62 24.22 9.73
CA ARG A 58 -13.43 22.77 9.78
C ARG A 58 -12.09 22.32 9.19
N LYS A 59 -11.18 23.26 8.99
CA LYS A 59 -9.87 22.98 8.41
C LYS A 59 -9.12 21.91 9.21
N ARG A 60 -9.10 22.05 10.54
CA ARG A 60 -8.39 21.10 11.40
C ARG A 60 -9.04 19.72 11.37
N ASP A 61 -10.36 19.67 11.28
CA ASP A 61 -11.08 18.40 11.18
C ASP A 61 -10.66 17.65 9.91
N ILE A 62 -10.55 18.36 8.79
CA ILE A 62 -10.12 17.77 7.53
C ILE A 62 -8.67 17.28 7.63
N GLU A 63 -7.80 18.09 8.19
CA GLU A 63 -6.39 17.75 8.35
C GLU A 63 -6.22 16.49 9.19
N ASN A 64 -6.92 16.42 10.31
CA ASN A 64 -6.85 15.25 11.19
C ASN A 64 -7.45 14.00 10.51
N ALA A 65 -8.55 14.19 9.78
CA ALA A 65 -9.20 13.08 9.07
C ALA A 65 -8.27 12.50 8.01
N ILE A 66 -7.60 13.36 7.24
CA ILE A 66 -6.64 12.92 6.22
C ILE A 66 -5.49 12.15 6.86
N LYS A 67 -4.95 12.68 7.94
CA LYS A 67 -3.87 12.03 8.67
C LYS A 67 -4.29 10.65 9.15
N ASP A 68 -5.44 10.55 9.79
CA ASP A 68 -5.93 9.31 10.37
C ASP A 68 -6.28 8.29 9.30
N ALA A 69 -6.94 8.71 8.22
CA ALA A 69 -7.30 7.83 7.13
C ALA A 69 -6.06 7.32 6.40
N SER A 70 -5.08 8.18 6.19
CA SER A 70 -3.82 7.80 5.54
C SER A 70 -3.07 6.77 6.36
N SER A 71 -2.96 6.99 7.67
CA SER A 71 -2.27 6.07 8.57
C SER A 71 -2.96 4.71 8.60
N ALA A 72 -4.29 4.71 8.66
CA ALA A 72 -5.06 3.46 8.68
C ALA A 72 -4.91 2.70 7.37
N ALA A 73 -4.92 3.41 6.24
CA ALA A 73 -4.74 2.78 4.93
C ALA A 73 -3.36 2.15 4.81
N ILE A 74 -2.32 2.85 5.27
CA ILE A 74 -0.96 2.33 5.26
C ILE A 74 -0.87 1.04 6.08
N GLU A 75 -1.48 1.02 7.26
CA GLU A 75 -1.46 -0.18 8.11
C GLU A 75 -2.14 -1.37 7.43
N LYS A 76 -3.26 -1.12 6.74
CA LYS A 76 -3.95 -2.18 6.02
C LYS A 76 -3.12 -2.71 4.85
N THR A 77 -2.46 -1.81 4.10
CA THR A 77 -1.63 -2.24 2.97
C THR A 77 -0.41 -3.02 3.43
N LYS A 78 0.14 -2.69 4.59
CA LYS A 78 1.25 -3.47 5.14
C LYS A 78 0.86 -4.93 5.34
N ARG A 79 -0.35 -5.17 5.83
CA ARG A 79 -0.85 -6.53 6.01
C ARG A 79 -1.02 -7.26 4.68
N ILE A 80 -1.50 -6.54 3.67
CA ILE A 80 -1.66 -7.10 2.33
C ILE A 80 -0.31 -7.45 1.74
N MET A 81 0.67 -6.57 1.88
CA MET A 81 2.02 -6.84 1.39
C MET A 81 2.61 -8.08 2.03
N ALA A 82 2.43 -8.22 3.35
CA ALA A 82 2.93 -9.39 4.07
C ALA A 82 2.26 -10.67 3.56
N LYS A 83 0.95 -10.64 3.35
CA LYS A 83 0.22 -11.79 2.81
C LYS A 83 0.66 -12.16 1.42
N LYS A 84 0.85 -11.17 0.56
CA LYS A 84 1.33 -11.41 -0.80
C LYS A 84 2.72 -12.03 -0.80
N MET A 85 3.58 -11.52 0.05
CA MET A 85 4.91 -12.05 0.18
C MET A 85 4.89 -13.53 0.57
N GLN A 86 4.03 -13.89 1.52
CA GLN A 86 3.88 -15.29 1.93
C GLN A 86 3.31 -16.14 0.80
N SER A 87 2.32 -15.64 0.07
CA SER A 87 1.69 -16.42 -1.00
C SER A 87 2.62 -16.62 -2.18
N MET A 88 3.64 -15.79 -2.33
CA MET A 88 4.61 -15.88 -3.42
C MET A 88 5.90 -16.59 -2.99
N GLY A 89 5.83 -17.43 -1.95
CA GLY A 89 6.96 -18.19 -1.48
C GLY A 89 7.66 -17.59 -0.28
N GLY A 90 7.19 -16.43 0.15
CA GLY A 90 7.69 -15.78 1.34
C GLY A 90 9.18 -15.49 1.30
N LEU A 91 9.78 -15.53 2.46
CA LEU A 91 11.20 -15.22 2.61
C LEU A 91 12.10 -16.29 1.99
N ASP A 92 11.62 -17.51 1.88
CA ASP A 92 12.39 -18.60 1.28
C ASP A 92 12.71 -18.31 -0.18
N GLN A 93 11.76 -17.73 -0.88
CA GLN A 93 11.94 -17.41 -2.30
C GLN A 93 13.02 -16.36 -2.51
N PHE A 94 13.23 -15.52 -1.53
CA PHE A 94 14.24 -14.47 -1.58
C PHE A 94 15.54 -14.87 -0.87
N GLY A 95 15.60 -16.08 -0.35
CA GLY A 95 16.78 -16.56 0.34
C GLY A 95 16.94 -16.00 1.75
N LEU A 96 15.87 -15.48 2.33
CA LEU A 96 15.92 -14.87 3.65
C LEU A 96 15.28 -15.73 4.73
N GLY A 97 14.73 -16.87 4.36
CA GLY A 97 13.96 -17.69 5.27
C GLY A 97 14.76 -18.59 6.19
N LYS A 98 16.06 -18.56 6.06
CA LYS A 98 16.88 -19.44 6.91
C LYS A 98 18.17 -18.83 7.33
#